data_37b278490d3adac91b2a9c6d165493ce
#
_entry.id   37b278490d3adac91b2a9c6d165493ce
#
_cell.length_a   1.000
_cell.length_b   1.000
_cell.length_c   1.000
_cell.angle_alpha   90.00
_cell.angle_beta   90.00
_cell.angle_gamma   90.00
#
_symmetry.space_group_name_H-M   'P 1'
#
loop_
_entity.id
_entity.type
_entity.pdbx_description
1 polymer ?
#
loop_
_entity_poly.entity_id
_entity_poly.type
_entity_poly.pdbx_seq_one_letter_code
_entity_poly.pdbx_strand_id
1 'polypeptide(L)'
;LKQIIVTSTASIFYLTGKWIEPGERMLALYINSSGSTKFFVNALFPIEEDLGVDMEVYSDSEDPIERLLPFIDENEVLGIDKQWPSHFLISLMNKNSNLKFKDGSSVVDEARMVKDNEEIELMIEASKVNDKAMEELIRDVIPKNITENKACKLLGDIYEKYETHEFSFYPLIAYGKNAAEPHHSSDDSKLEIGDSIILDIGGKTNFYCSDMTRTVFFGKPKEEYIKIYPDM
;
A
#
# COMPACT_ATOMS: atom_id res chain seq x y z
N LEU A 1 22.99 4.29 10.40
CA LEU A 1 22.22 4.02 11.63
C LEU A 1 22.71 2.73 12.27
N LYS A 2 22.77 2.69 13.62
CA LYS A 2 23.09 1.46 14.36
C LYS A 2 21.85 0.82 14.98
N GLN A 3 20.73 1.53 14.99
CA GLN A 3 19.44 1.02 15.47
C GLN A 3 18.29 1.70 14.74
N ILE A 4 17.20 0.98 14.54
CA ILE A 4 16.02 1.45 13.82
C ILE A 4 14.75 0.83 14.41
N ILE A 5 13.66 1.58 14.37
CA ILE A 5 12.31 1.10 14.58
C ILE A 5 11.59 1.12 13.22
N VAL A 6 11.15 -0.04 12.77
CA VAL A 6 10.33 -0.24 11.57
C VAL A 6 8.89 -0.45 12.00
N THR A 7 7.95 0.29 11.43
CA THR A 7 6.55 0.32 11.88
C THR A 7 5.52 0.14 10.76
N SER A 8 5.92 0.38 9.52
CA SER A 8 5.08 0.15 8.35
C SER A 8 4.71 -1.33 8.23
N THR A 9 3.42 -1.66 8.17
CA THR A 9 2.91 -3.03 7.96
C THR A 9 3.60 -3.71 6.80
N ALA A 10 3.73 -3.04 5.65
CA ALA A 10 4.39 -3.61 4.47
C ALA A 10 5.89 -3.87 4.68
N SER A 11 6.59 -3.02 5.45
CA SER A 11 8.01 -3.23 5.76
C SER A 11 8.22 -4.34 6.78
N ILE A 12 7.33 -4.44 7.78
CA ILE A 12 7.33 -5.54 8.74
C ILE A 12 7.01 -6.86 8.03
N PHE A 13 6.02 -6.87 7.14
CA PHE A 13 5.71 -8.04 6.33
C PHE A 13 6.92 -8.49 5.50
N TYR A 14 7.60 -7.56 4.82
CA TYR A 14 8.82 -7.85 4.05
C TYR A 14 9.91 -8.50 4.90
N LEU A 15 10.08 -8.06 6.16
CA LEU A 15 11.13 -8.55 7.05
C LEU A 15 10.75 -9.83 7.82
N THR A 16 9.45 -10.11 7.99
CA THR A 16 8.98 -11.19 8.89
C THR A 16 8.05 -12.19 8.22
N GLY A 17 7.52 -11.88 7.03
CA GLY A 17 6.48 -12.66 6.37
C GLY A 17 5.09 -12.55 7.01
N LYS A 18 4.91 -11.74 8.07
CA LYS A 18 3.63 -11.61 8.77
C LYS A 18 2.97 -10.26 8.49
N TRP A 19 1.80 -10.30 7.85
CA TRP A 19 0.96 -9.11 7.63
C TRP A 19 0.07 -8.88 8.84
N ILE A 20 0.15 -7.69 9.44
CA ILE A 20 -0.67 -7.27 10.58
C ILE A 20 -1.16 -5.84 10.34
N GLU A 21 -2.48 -5.65 10.41
CA GLU A 21 -3.09 -4.32 10.45
C GLU A 21 -3.33 -3.94 11.91
N PRO A 22 -2.47 -3.14 12.53
CA PRO A 22 -2.49 -2.91 13.98
C PRO A 22 -3.61 -1.97 14.43
N GLY A 23 -4.27 -1.27 13.49
CA GLY A 23 -5.19 -0.20 13.80
C GLY A 23 -4.50 0.92 14.58
N GLU A 24 -5.00 1.24 15.77
CA GLU A 24 -4.45 2.27 16.64
C GLU A 24 -3.32 1.79 17.56
N ARG A 25 -3.01 0.50 17.55
CA ARG A 25 -2.02 -0.11 18.44
C ARG A 25 -0.61 -0.03 17.85
N MET A 26 0.37 0.00 18.73
CA MET A 26 1.76 0.01 18.28
C MET A 26 2.13 -1.34 17.66
N LEU A 27 2.58 -1.30 16.43
CA LEU A 27 3.30 -2.37 15.77
C LEU A 27 4.71 -1.85 15.47
N ALA A 28 5.74 -2.51 15.98
CA ALA A 28 7.10 -2.01 15.82
C ALA A 28 8.11 -3.16 15.83
N LEU A 29 9.00 -3.17 14.85
CA LEU A 29 10.16 -4.05 14.82
C LEU A 29 11.41 -3.22 15.08
N TYR A 30 12.00 -3.40 16.26
CA TYR A 30 13.30 -2.84 16.59
C TYR A 30 14.41 -3.75 16.05
N ILE A 31 15.39 -3.14 15.40
CA ILE A 31 16.55 -3.82 14.85
C ILE A 31 17.80 -3.01 15.21
N ASN A 32 18.85 -3.67 15.65
CA ASN A 32 20.15 -3.02 15.80
C ASN A 32 21.25 -3.69 14.95
N SER A 33 22.35 -2.98 14.77
CA SER A 33 23.46 -3.41 13.91
C SER A 33 24.24 -4.62 14.47
N SER A 34 23.97 -5.05 15.71
CA SER A 34 24.54 -6.29 16.27
C SER A 34 23.73 -7.53 15.87
N GLY A 35 22.60 -7.36 15.19
CA GLY A 35 21.68 -8.42 14.78
C GLY A 35 20.60 -8.72 15.81
N SER A 36 20.51 -7.96 16.92
CA SER A 36 19.40 -8.11 17.85
C SER A 36 18.12 -7.49 17.28
N THR A 37 17.04 -8.24 17.36
CA THR A 37 15.70 -7.82 16.91
C THR A 37 14.69 -7.97 18.05
N LYS A 38 13.69 -7.09 18.09
CA LYS A 38 12.53 -7.22 18.97
C LYS A 38 11.26 -6.79 18.23
N PHE A 39 10.30 -7.67 18.15
CA PHE A 39 9.03 -7.40 17.50
C PHE A 39 7.95 -7.15 18.54
N PHE A 40 7.50 -5.90 18.66
CA PHE A 40 6.47 -5.44 19.57
C PHE A 40 5.10 -5.56 18.91
N VAL A 41 4.25 -6.40 19.47
CA VAL A 41 2.91 -6.66 18.95
C VAL A 41 1.90 -6.74 20.10
N ASN A 42 0.68 -6.22 19.86
CA ASN A 42 -0.38 -6.31 20.84
C ASN A 42 -0.96 -7.74 20.90
N ALA A 43 -1.31 -8.20 22.09
CA ALA A 43 -1.87 -9.53 22.35
C ALA A 43 -3.17 -9.84 21.57
N LEU A 44 -3.83 -8.82 21.00
CA LEU A 44 -4.98 -9.00 20.10
C LEU A 44 -4.60 -9.59 18.74
N PHE A 45 -3.32 -9.58 18.39
CA PHE A 45 -2.80 -10.15 17.15
C PHE A 45 -1.92 -11.37 17.47
N PRO A 46 -2.51 -12.53 17.81
CA PRO A 46 -1.75 -13.70 18.20
C PRO A 46 -0.92 -14.21 17.00
N ILE A 47 0.34 -14.53 17.28
CA ILE A 47 1.29 -15.09 16.31
C ILE A 47 1.78 -16.40 16.89
N GLU A 48 1.52 -17.50 16.20
CA GLU A 48 1.93 -18.84 16.60
C GLU A 48 3.15 -19.31 15.84
N GLU A 49 3.43 -18.69 14.68
CA GLU A 49 4.56 -19.02 13.83
C GLU A 49 5.88 -18.47 14.39
N ASP A 50 6.97 -19.16 14.18
CA ASP A 50 8.31 -18.63 14.41
C ASP A 50 8.68 -17.69 13.25
N LEU A 51 8.76 -16.40 13.53
CA LEU A 51 9.11 -15.37 12.56
C LEU A 51 10.62 -15.10 12.48
N GLY A 52 11.45 -15.86 13.20
CA GLY A 52 12.89 -15.64 13.29
C GLY A 52 13.30 -14.35 14.01
N VAL A 53 12.37 -13.73 14.75
CA VAL A 53 12.60 -12.52 15.54
C VAL A 53 12.05 -12.70 16.96
N ASP A 54 12.75 -12.14 17.95
CA ASP A 54 12.28 -12.17 19.34
C ASP A 54 11.02 -11.33 19.49
N MET A 55 9.96 -11.90 20.05
CA MET A 55 8.68 -11.22 20.24
C MET A 55 8.56 -10.60 21.63
N GLU A 56 7.97 -9.43 21.67
CA GLU A 56 7.57 -8.71 22.88
C GLU A 56 6.06 -8.41 22.78
N VAL A 57 5.26 -9.25 23.43
CA VAL A 57 3.80 -9.13 23.39
C VAL A 57 3.34 -8.23 24.55
N TYR A 58 2.48 -7.25 24.26
CA TYR A 58 1.90 -6.34 25.24
C TYR A 58 0.37 -6.31 25.14
N SER A 59 -0.29 -5.96 26.22
CA SER A 59 -1.76 -5.83 26.27
C SER A 59 -2.20 -4.35 26.23
N ASP A 60 -3.50 -4.10 26.00
CA ASP A 60 -4.07 -2.74 26.00
C ASP A 60 -3.97 -2.03 27.37
N SER A 61 -3.67 -2.75 28.44
CA SER A 61 -3.45 -2.18 29.77
C SER A 61 -2.01 -1.74 30.02
N GLU A 62 -1.09 -2.02 29.12
CA GLU A 62 0.34 -1.70 29.21
C GLU A 62 0.71 -0.55 28.27
N ASP A 63 1.70 0.24 28.68
CA ASP A 63 2.28 1.26 27.79
C ASP A 63 3.34 0.61 26.88
N PRO A 64 3.11 0.50 25.57
CA PRO A 64 4.03 -0.16 24.65
C PRO A 64 5.38 0.57 24.55
N ILE A 65 5.41 1.88 24.83
CA ILE A 65 6.67 2.64 24.81
C ILE A 65 7.53 2.29 26.01
N GLU A 66 6.95 2.00 27.17
CA GLU A 66 7.71 1.51 28.33
C GLU A 66 8.32 0.13 28.07
N ARG A 67 7.63 -0.69 27.30
CA ARG A 67 8.16 -2.00 26.88
C ARG A 67 9.30 -1.88 25.85
N LEU A 68 9.26 -0.86 24.99
CA LEU A 68 10.26 -0.62 23.96
C LEU A 68 11.55 0.02 24.50
N LEU A 69 11.44 0.97 25.43
CA LEU A 69 12.56 1.77 25.95
C LEU A 69 13.80 0.97 26.38
N PRO A 70 13.69 -0.18 27.08
CA PRO A 70 14.85 -0.94 27.56
C PRO A 70 15.76 -1.48 26.45
N PHE A 71 15.27 -1.54 25.20
CA PHE A 71 16.03 -2.07 24.05
C PHE A 71 16.79 -0.99 23.29
N ILE A 72 16.46 0.30 23.53
CA ILE A 72 17.05 1.42 22.81
C ILE A 72 18.36 1.86 23.47
N ASP A 73 19.43 1.91 22.68
CA ASP A 73 20.69 2.51 23.14
C ASP A 73 20.61 4.03 23.04
N GLU A 74 20.61 4.73 24.20
CA GLU A 74 20.50 6.19 24.26
C GLU A 74 21.75 6.93 23.78
N ASN A 75 22.89 6.23 23.61
CA ASN A 75 24.13 6.80 23.10
C ASN A 75 24.19 6.81 21.57
N GLU A 76 23.28 6.12 20.90
CA GLU A 76 23.24 6.00 19.46
C GLU A 76 21.98 6.67 18.88
N VAL A 77 22.11 7.20 17.67
CA VAL A 77 20.96 7.79 16.96
C VAL A 77 19.96 6.69 16.59
N LEU A 78 18.70 6.88 16.96
CA LEU A 78 17.60 6.00 16.63
C LEU A 78 16.96 6.38 15.29
N GLY A 79 16.96 5.46 14.35
CA GLY A 79 16.18 5.57 13.11
C GLY A 79 14.70 5.33 13.37
N ILE A 80 13.85 6.19 12.83
CA ILE A 80 12.39 6.03 12.88
C ILE A 80 11.86 5.98 11.46
N ASP A 81 11.00 5.03 11.18
CA ASP A 81 10.36 4.95 9.88
C ASP A 81 9.23 6.02 9.76
N LYS A 82 8.98 6.46 8.52
CA LYS A 82 8.06 7.57 8.20
C LYS A 82 6.58 7.30 8.53
N GLN A 83 6.20 6.06 8.83
CA GLN A 83 4.79 5.68 9.02
C GLN A 83 4.39 5.51 10.50
N TRP A 84 5.33 5.68 11.42
CA TRP A 84 4.97 5.54 12.83
C TRP A 84 4.01 6.64 13.27
N PRO A 85 2.84 6.29 13.84
CA PRO A 85 1.93 7.30 14.36
C PRO A 85 2.62 8.22 15.36
N SER A 86 2.54 9.53 15.12
CA SER A 86 3.34 10.54 15.84
C SER A 86 3.19 10.52 17.36
N HIS A 87 2.03 10.07 17.89
CA HIS A 87 1.81 10.00 19.34
C HIS A 87 2.75 9.00 20.01
N PHE A 88 3.13 7.89 19.37
CA PHE A 88 4.13 6.96 19.90
C PHE A 88 5.51 7.59 19.95
N LEU A 89 5.92 8.28 18.88
CA LEU A 89 7.19 9.01 18.85
C LEU A 89 7.24 10.09 19.91
N ILE A 90 6.17 10.88 20.05
CA ILE A 90 6.09 11.94 21.09
C ILE A 90 6.16 11.31 22.48
N SER A 91 5.46 10.20 22.73
CA SER A 91 5.55 9.49 24.00
C SER A 91 6.98 9.03 24.30
N LEU A 92 7.68 8.47 23.31
CA LEU A 92 9.08 8.05 23.43
C LEU A 92 9.99 9.24 23.76
N MET A 93 9.84 10.37 23.06
CA MET A 93 10.59 11.60 23.33
C MET A 93 10.36 12.15 24.75
N ASN A 94 9.14 12.09 25.22
CA ASN A 94 8.78 12.56 26.58
C ASN A 94 9.34 11.65 27.68
N LYS A 95 9.44 10.35 27.42
CA LYS A 95 9.98 9.39 28.41
C LYS A 95 11.50 9.38 28.46
N ASN A 96 12.18 9.71 27.36
CA ASN A 96 13.64 9.86 27.34
C ASN A 96 14.07 11.00 26.40
N SER A 97 14.32 12.17 27.02
CA SER A 97 14.74 13.38 26.31
C SER A 97 16.18 13.35 25.76
N ASN A 98 16.98 12.34 26.13
CA ASN A 98 18.37 12.20 25.64
C ASN A 98 18.42 11.53 24.26
N LEU A 99 17.36 10.85 23.84
CA LEU A 99 17.31 10.17 22.56
C LEU A 99 17.45 11.16 21.39
N LYS A 100 18.26 10.77 20.43
CA LYS A 100 18.43 11.48 19.15
C LYS A 100 17.81 10.69 18.02
N PHE A 101 17.03 11.35 17.18
CA PHE A 101 16.26 10.71 16.13
C PHE A 101 16.76 11.11 14.74
N LYS A 102 16.58 10.20 13.79
CA LYS A 102 16.78 10.43 12.36
C LYS A 102 15.73 9.64 11.58
N ASP A 103 15.34 10.13 10.41
CA ASP A 103 14.57 9.34 9.45
C ASP A 103 15.38 8.09 9.05
N GLY A 104 14.81 6.93 9.33
CA GLY A 104 15.39 5.62 9.04
C GLY A 104 14.71 4.90 7.87
N SER A 105 13.70 5.51 7.25
CA SER A 105 12.85 4.88 6.23
C SER A 105 13.63 4.26 5.08
N SER A 106 14.69 4.95 4.61
CA SER A 106 15.51 4.50 3.48
C SER A 106 16.16 3.14 3.72
N VAL A 107 16.43 2.75 4.97
CA VAL A 107 17.07 1.47 5.28
C VAL A 107 16.26 0.29 4.75
N VAL A 108 14.95 0.30 4.93
CA VAL A 108 14.06 -0.78 4.45
C VAL A 108 13.51 -0.47 3.06
N ASP A 109 13.25 0.81 2.76
CA ASP A 109 12.76 1.22 1.44
C ASP A 109 13.75 0.81 0.32
N GLU A 110 15.06 1.01 0.53
CA GLU A 110 16.10 0.61 -0.44
C GLU A 110 16.17 -0.90 -0.62
N ALA A 111 16.03 -1.68 0.46
CA ALA A 111 15.98 -3.14 0.37
C ALA A 111 14.76 -3.64 -0.41
N ARG A 112 13.59 -3.05 -0.17
CA ARG A 112 12.34 -3.38 -0.87
C ARG A 112 12.29 -2.88 -2.32
N MET A 113 13.06 -1.85 -2.66
CA MET A 113 13.08 -1.26 -4.00
C MET A 113 13.66 -2.23 -5.04
N VAL A 114 14.65 -3.03 -4.65
CA VAL A 114 15.28 -4.03 -5.53
C VAL A 114 14.65 -5.39 -5.20
N LYS A 115 13.85 -5.90 -6.16
CA LYS A 115 13.13 -7.16 -6.01
C LYS A 115 14.02 -8.34 -6.34
N ASP A 116 13.89 -9.42 -5.60
CA ASP A 116 14.49 -10.71 -5.94
C ASP A 116 13.64 -11.47 -6.99
N ASN A 117 14.06 -12.69 -7.33
CA ASN A 117 13.39 -13.47 -8.38
C ASN A 117 11.96 -13.90 -7.97
N GLU A 118 11.73 -14.23 -6.70
CA GLU A 118 10.41 -14.64 -6.20
C GLU A 118 9.47 -13.44 -6.19
N GLU A 119 9.94 -12.28 -5.74
CA GLU A 119 9.19 -11.03 -5.77
C GLU A 119 8.82 -10.59 -7.19
N ILE A 120 9.76 -10.76 -8.16
CA ILE A 120 9.51 -10.47 -9.57
C ILE A 120 8.38 -11.35 -10.11
N GLU A 121 8.36 -12.66 -9.80
CA GLU A 121 7.29 -13.57 -10.22
C GLU A 121 5.93 -13.13 -9.64
N LEU A 122 5.88 -12.74 -8.37
CA LEU A 122 4.66 -12.23 -7.72
C LEU A 122 4.17 -10.93 -8.36
N MET A 123 5.08 -10.00 -8.70
CA MET A 123 4.73 -8.77 -9.42
C MET A 123 4.21 -9.04 -10.83
N ILE A 124 4.80 -10.01 -11.54
CA ILE A 124 4.32 -10.45 -12.86
C ILE A 124 2.91 -11.05 -12.73
N GLU A 125 2.65 -11.85 -11.70
CA GLU A 125 1.32 -12.41 -11.45
C GLU A 125 0.30 -11.30 -11.18
N ALA A 126 0.61 -10.38 -10.28
CA ALA A 126 -0.25 -9.23 -9.98
C ALA A 126 -0.55 -8.40 -11.24
N SER A 127 0.44 -8.17 -12.09
CA SER A 127 0.27 -7.46 -13.36
C SER A 127 -0.63 -8.22 -14.34
N LYS A 128 -0.49 -9.56 -14.44
CA LYS A 128 -1.36 -10.39 -15.29
C LYS A 128 -2.81 -10.40 -14.83
N VAL A 129 -3.06 -10.37 -13.52
CA VAL A 129 -4.42 -10.22 -12.97
C VAL A 129 -4.98 -8.87 -13.36
N ASN A 130 -4.19 -7.82 -13.22
CA ASN A 130 -4.60 -6.45 -13.59
C ASN A 130 -4.89 -6.31 -15.08
N ASP A 131 -4.10 -6.94 -15.98
CA ASP A 131 -4.37 -7.01 -17.42
C ASP A 131 -5.76 -7.59 -17.71
N LYS A 132 -6.10 -8.71 -17.07
CA LYS A 132 -7.41 -9.37 -17.23
C LYS A 132 -8.54 -8.48 -16.72
N ALA A 133 -8.33 -7.82 -15.57
CA ALA A 133 -9.31 -6.93 -14.99
C ALA A 133 -9.56 -5.71 -15.91
N MET A 134 -8.51 -5.12 -16.45
CA MET A 134 -8.60 -4.01 -17.40
C MET A 134 -9.33 -4.44 -18.69
N GLU A 135 -8.98 -5.61 -19.25
CA GLU A 135 -9.66 -6.12 -20.45
C GLU A 135 -11.17 -6.32 -20.20
N GLU A 136 -11.54 -6.95 -19.08
CA GLU A 136 -12.94 -7.20 -18.74
C GLU A 136 -13.70 -5.88 -18.46
N LEU A 137 -13.05 -4.93 -17.79
CA LEU A 137 -13.60 -3.60 -17.54
C LEU A 137 -13.93 -2.87 -18.86
N ILE A 138 -12.99 -2.83 -19.79
CA ILE A 138 -13.17 -2.17 -21.09
C ILE A 138 -14.21 -2.89 -21.94
N ARG A 139 -14.16 -4.23 -22.02
CA ARG A 139 -15.02 -5.01 -22.90
C ARG A 139 -16.45 -5.17 -22.39
N ASP A 140 -16.62 -5.39 -21.08
CA ASP A 140 -17.89 -5.87 -20.52
C ASP A 140 -18.58 -4.84 -19.60
N VAL A 141 -17.87 -3.83 -19.09
CA VAL A 141 -18.41 -2.86 -18.14
C VAL A 141 -18.65 -1.51 -18.82
N ILE A 142 -17.65 -0.95 -19.46
CA ILE A 142 -17.73 0.37 -20.09
C ILE A 142 -18.88 0.47 -21.12
N PRO A 143 -19.13 -0.53 -22.00
CA PRO A 143 -20.21 -0.45 -22.97
C PRO A 143 -21.63 -0.39 -22.36
N LYS A 144 -21.80 -0.72 -21.08
CA LYS A 144 -23.09 -0.63 -20.39
C LYS A 144 -23.51 0.82 -20.06
N ASN A 145 -22.64 1.79 -20.28
CA ASN A 145 -22.89 3.21 -19.98
C ASN A 145 -23.43 3.43 -18.56
N ILE A 146 -22.77 2.85 -17.60
CA ILE A 146 -23.06 3.01 -16.17
C ILE A 146 -22.24 4.16 -15.59
N THR A 147 -22.59 4.60 -14.37
CA THR A 147 -21.82 5.66 -13.70
C THR A 147 -20.41 5.20 -13.31
N GLU A 148 -19.49 6.16 -13.15
CA GLU A 148 -18.12 5.90 -12.68
C GLU A 148 -18.12 5.08 -11.38
N ASN A 149 -18.90 5.50 -10.38
CA ASN A 149 -19.07 4.79 -9.11
C ASN A 149 -19.51 3.34 -9.30
N LYS A 150 -20.40 3.08 -10.23
CA LYS A 150 -20.86 1.73 -10.50
C LYS A 150 -19.82 0.90 -11.24
N ALA A 151 -19.04 1.53 -12.10
CA ALA A 151 -17.91 0.88 -12.77
C ALA A 151 -16.82 0.48 -11.77
N CYS A 152 -16.47 1.34 -10.79
CA CYS A 152 -15.58 1.00 -9.69
C CYS A 152 -16.06 -0.21 -8.87
N LYS A 153 -17.37 -0.27 -8.58
CA LYS A 153 -17.95 -1.43 -7.88
C LYS A 153 -17.80 -2.72 -8.66
N LEU A 154 -18.13 -2.68 -9.96
CA LEU A 154 -17.99 -3.86 -10.81
C LEU A 154 -16.53 -4.27 -11.02
N LEU A 155 -15.60 -3.31 -10.98
CA LEU A 155 -14.17 -3.62 -10.96
C LEU A 155 -13.79 -4.44 -9.71
N GLY A 156 -14.35 -4.12 -8.54
CA GLY A 156 -14.19 -4.93 -7.34
C GLY A 156 -14.66 -6.38 -7.55
N ASP A 157 -15.85 -6.56 -8.12
CA ASP A 157 -16.38 -7.89 -8.44
C ASP A 157 -15.48 -8.65 -9.45
N ILE A 158 -14.86 -7.92 -10.39
CA ILE A 158 -13.90 -8.51 -11.35
C ILE A 158 -12.64 -8.98 -10.62
N TYR A 159 -12.07 -8.16 -9.73
CA TYR A 159 -10.89 -8.56 -8.95
C TYR A 159 -11.17 -9.77 -8.04
N GLU A 160 -12.33 -9.79 -7.37
CA GLU A 160 -12.75 -10.95 -6.56
C GLU A 160 -12.79 -12.27 -7.37
N LYS A 161 -13.24 -12.23 -8.62
CA LYS A 161 -13.23 -13.36 -9.56
C LYS A 161 -11.82 -13.89 -9.83
N TYR A 162 -10.80 -13.03 -9.71
CA TYR A 162 -9.38 -13.36 -9.87
C TYR A 162 -8.64 -13.51 -8.54
N GLU A 163 -9.37 -13.76 -7.45
CA GLU A 163 -8.81 -13.98 -6.10
C GLU A 163 -7.98 -12.79 -5.58
N THR A 164 -8.32 -11.59 -6.04
CA THR A 164 -7.71 -10.34 -5.59
C THR A 164 -8.76 -9.54 -4.83
N HIS A 165 -8.57 -9.40 -3.51
CA HIS A 165 -9.59 -8.88 -2.59
C HIS A 165 -9.39 -7.41 -2.20
N GLU A 166 -8.27 -6.82 -2.61
CA GLU A 166 -7.92 -5.44 -2.28
C GLU A 166 -7.46 -4.70 -3.54
N PHE A 167 -7.82 -3.42 -3.61
CA PHE A 167 -7.19 -2.52 -4.55
C PHE A 167 -5.79 -2.12 -4.07
N SER A 168 -4.86 -1.87 -5.01
CA SER A 168 -3.55 -1.26 -4.69
C SER A 168 -3.72 0.19 -4.23
N PHE A 169 -4.69 0.87 -4.83
CA PHE A 169 -5.15 2.23 -4.55
C PHE A 169 -6.61 2.36 -4.94
N TYR A 170 -7.29 3.42 -4.51
CA TYR A 170 -8.68 3.64 -4.91
C TYR A 170 -8.74 3.88 -6.43
N PRO A 171 -9.50 3.05 -7.18
CA PRO A 171 -9.53 3.14 -8.64
C PRO A 171 -10.00 4.51 -9.13
N LEU A 172 -9.32 5.07 -10.14
CA LEU A 172 -9.77 6.26 -10.84
C LEU A 172 -10.40 5.84 -12.16
N ILE A 173 -11.73 5.90 -12.23
CA ILE A 173 -12.51 5.76 -13.45
C ILE A 173 -13.13 7.12 -13.72
N ALA A 174 -12.68 7.80 -14.77
CA ALA A 174 -13.05 9.17 -15.06
C ALA A 174 -13.55 9.33 -16.49
N TYR A 175 -14.73 9.96 -16.67
CA TYR A 175 -15.44 10.10 -17.93
C TYR A 175 -15.41 11.54 -18.43
N GLY A 176 -15.17 11.74 -19.72
CA GLY A 176 -15.25 13.02 -20.41
C GLY A 176 -14.46 14.11 -19.69
N LYS A 177 -15.14 15.14 -19.16
CA LYS A 177 -14.50 16.25 -18.46
C LYS A 177 -13.77 15.85 -17.17
N ASN A 178 -14.26 14.82 -16.47
CA ASN A 178 -13.65 14.31 -15.25
C ASN A 178 -12.26 13.70 -15.52
N ALA A 179 -12.05 13.18 -16.72
CA ALA A 179 -10.75 12.64 -17.16
C ALA A 179 -9.63 13.70 -17.25
N ALA A 180 -9.95 14.99 -17.13
CA ALA A 180 -8.97 16.07 -17.08
C ALA A 180 -8.40 16.30 -15.66
N GLU A 181 -8.97 15.68 -14.63
CA GLU A 181 -8.57 15.85 -13.25
C GLU A 181 -7.71 14.66 -12.78
N PRO A 182 -6.39 14.85 -12.56
CA PRO A 182 -5.47 13.75 -12.21
C PRO A 182 -5.81 12.98 -10.93
N HIS A 183 -6.55 13.61 -10.02
CA HIS A 183 -6.98 13.02 -8.74
C HIS A 183 -8.50 13.04 -8.60
N HIS A 184 -9.21 12.87 -9.73
CA HIS A 184 -10.67 12.79 -9.72
C HIS A 184 -11.13 11.64 -8.82
N SER A 185 -12.15 11.92 -8.01
CA SER A 185 -12.87 10.87 -7.28
C SER A 185 -14.10 10.49 -8.09
N SER A 186 -14.20 9.23 -8.49
CA SER A 186 -15.32 8.73 -9.29
C SER A 186 -16.66 9.13 -8.71
N ASP A 187 -17.57 9.61 -9.56
CA ASP A 187 -18.90 10.10 -9.20
C ASP A 187 -20.04 9.42 -9.97
N ASP A 188 -21.22 10.02 -10.03
CA ASP A 188 -22.37 9.48 -10.74
C ASP A 188 -22.47 9.98 -12.21
N SER A 189 -21.39 10.53 -12.76
CA SER A 189 -21.30 10.89 -14.17
C SER A 189 -21.46 9.67 -15.07
N LYS A 190 -22.08 9.88 -16.23
CA LYS A 190 -22.29 8.88 -17.29
C LYS A 190 -21.57 9.30 -18.55
N LEU A 191 -21.27 8.30 -19.37
CA LEU A 191 -20.62 8.50 -20.66
C LEU A 191 -21.53 9.15 -21.70
N GLU A 192 -20.95 10.06 -22.47
CA GLU A 192 -21.50 10.58 -23.71
C GLU A 192 -20.67 10.09 -24.90
N ILE A 193 -21.31 9.95 -26.07
CA ILE A 193 -20.59 9.52 -27.28
C ILE A 193 -19.49 10.51 -27.61
N GLY A 194 -18.26 9.98 -27.74
CA GLY A 194 -17.05 10.76 -28.01
C GLY A 194 -16.25 11.15 -26.78
N ASP A 195 -16.71 10.78 -25.58
CA ASP A 195 -15.95 11.01 -24.35
C ASP A 195 -14.68 10.17 -24.31
N SER A 196 -13.61 10.79 -23.82
CA SER A 196 -12.43 10.07 -23.33
C SER A 196 -12.74 9.45 -21.98
N ILE A 197 -12.14 8.29 -21.72
CA ILE A 197 -12.26 7.57 -20.47
C ILE A 197 -10.85 7.29 -19.98
N ILE A 198 -10.53 7.70 -18.76
CA ILE A 198 -9.31 7.26 -18.07
C ILE A 198 -9.72 6.15 -17.12
N LEU A 199 -9.01 5.04 -17.23
CA LEU A 199 -9.11 3.87 -16.36
C LEU A 199 -7.75 3.69 -15.71
N ASP A 200 -7.62 4.08 -14.45
CA ASP A 200 -6.42 3.91 -13.65
C ASP A 200 -6.74 2.98 -12.50
N ILE A 201 -6.26 1.75 -12.62
CA ILE A 201 -6.64 0.63 -11.77
C ILE A 201 -5.44 -0.18 -11.30
N GLY A 202 -5.57 -0.78 -10.16
CA GLY A 202 -4.58 -1.69 -9.61
C GLY A 202 -5.16 -2.58 -8.53
N GLY A 203 -4.75 -3.85 -8.55
CA GLY A 203 -5.10 -4.86 -7.56
C GLY A 203 -3.87 -5.32 -6.75
N LYS A 204 -4.11 -5.76 -5.53
CA LYS A 204 -3.09 -6.33 -4.65
C LYS A 204 -3.24 -7.84 -4.60
N THR A 205 -2.40 -8.53 -5.35
CA THR A 205 -2.37 -10.00 -5.46
C THR A 205 -1.14 -10.53 -4.71
N ASN A 206 -1.34 -11.48 -3.79
CA ASN A 206 -0.25 -12.05 -2.98
C ASN A 206 0.63 -10.97 -2.31
N PHE A 207 0.01 -9.90 -1.80
CA PHE A 207 0.65 -8.72 -1.18
C PHE A 207 1.46 -7.83 -2.12
N TYR A 208 1.54 -8.13 -3.43
CA TYR A 208 2.18 -7.28 -4.43
C TYR A 208 1.14 -6.45 -5.20
N CYS A 209 1.45 -5.17 -5.33
CA CYS A 209 0.57 -4.21 -5.99
C CYS A 209 0.84 -4.16 -7.49
N SER A 210 -0.23 -4.07 -8.27
CA SER A 210 -0.18 -3.68 -9.67
C SER A 210 -0.74 -2.27 -9.84
N ASP A 211 -0.39 -1.64 -10.95
CA ASP A 211 -0.80 -0.29 -11.33
C ASP A 211 -0.82 -0.19 -12.86
N MET A 212 -1.95 0.22 -13.43
CA MET A 212 -2.11 0.33 -14.87
C MET A 212 -3.13 1.40 -15.23
N THR A 213 -2.72 2.31 -16.10
CA THR A 213 -3.63 3.29 -16.70
C THR A 213 -3.90 2.98 -18.18
N ARG A 214 -5.15 3.11 -18.62
CA ARG A 214 -5.55 3.11 -20.03
C ARG A 214 -6.48 4.27 -20.32
N THR A 215 -6.29 4.87 -21.48
CA THR A 215 -7.23 5.85 -22.05
C THR A 215 -7.96 5.20 -23.22
N VAL A 216 -9.28 5.20 -23.14
CA VAL A 216 -10.15 4.67 -24.21
C VAL A 216 -11.24 5.70 -24.54
N PHE A 217 -12.05 5.45 -25.56
CA PHE A 217 -13.12 6.35 -25.99
C PHE A 217 -14.47 5.62 -26.05
N PHE A 218 -15.51 6.33 -25.64
CA PHE A 218 -16.87 5.82 -25.79
C PHE A 218 -17.42 6.18 -27.17
N GLY A 219 -17.38 5.23 -28.09
CA GLY A 219 -17.74 5.45 -29.49
C GLY A 219 -16.65 6.15 -30.29
N LYS A 220 -17.03 6.96 -31.28
CA LYS A 220 -16.06 7.68 -32.14
C LYS A 220 -15.48 8.88 -31.38
N PRO A 221 -14.17 8.98 -31.20
CA PRO A 221 -13.53 10.11 -30.54
C PRO A 221 -13.77 11.42 -31.29
N LYS A 222 -13.79 12.54 -30.56
CA LYS A 222 -13.86 13.89 -31.15
C LYS A 222 -12.60 14.19 -31.94
N GLU A 223 -12.69 14.99 -33.00
CA GLU A 223 -11.55 15.31 -33.87
C GLU A 223 -10.35 15.91 -33.13
N GLU A 224 -10.60 16.64 -32.06
CA GLU A 224 -9.55 17.20 -31.21
C GLU A 224 -8.69 16.14 -30.55
N TYR A 225 -9.30 15.03 -30.11
CA TYR A 225 -8.56 13.89 -29.53
C TYR A 225 -7.74 13.13 -30.55
N ILE A 226 -8.27 12.95 -31.78
CA ILE A 226 -7.55 12.29 -32.89
C ILE A 226 -6.26 13.03 -33.24
N LYS A 227 -6.26 14.38 -33.10
CA LYS A 227 -5.04 15.19 -33.31
C LYS A 227 -3.96 14.98 -32.25
N ILE A 228 -4.36 14.66 -31.02
CA ILE A 228 -3.45 14.45 -29.88
C ILE A 228 -2.91 13.01 -29.88
N TYR A 229 -3.74 12.06 -30.31
CA TYR A 229 -3.42 10.64 -30.40
C TYR A 229 -3.54 10.15 -31.86
N PRO A 230 -2.56 10.46 -32.72
CA PRO A 230 -2.69 10.20 -34.16
C PRO A 230 -2.65 8.73 -34.54
N ASP A 231 -2.15 7.86 -33.65
CA ASP A 231 -1.95 6.43 -33.89
C ASP A 231 -3.09 5.55 -33.30
N MET A 232 -4.24 6.12 -33.03
CA MET A 232 -5.43 5.40 -32.55
C MET A 232 -6.29 4.83 -33.64
#